data_73fa041c366cdfcbd978a5f2db94b96c
#
_entry.id   73fa041c366cdfcbd978a5f2db94b96c
#
_cell.length_a   1.000
_cell.length_b   1.000
_cell.length_c   1.000
_cell.angle_alpha   90.00
_cell.angle_beta   90.00
_cell.angle_gamma   90.00
#
_symmetry.space_group_name_H-M   'P 1'
#
loop_
_entity.id
_entity.type
_entity.pdbx_description
1 polymer ?
#
loop_
_entity_poly.entity_id
_entity_poly.type
_entity_poly.pdbx_seq_one_letter_code
_entity_poly.pdbx_strand_id
1 'polypeptide(L)'
;MRRTFALLLAAVMAAGTLTGPAMAAESQQEGTADSASQEVQEETKLPPDPEGTVTWANLDSRIRSGSLSARVLSENISGIEGIDYDLMYEDLRRQLNDIANAQWYITVMGGDDSALANAYDSLRDTFDDLKEGEVQADNADVVWQLNSTVDQMVAAGQTLYITLVGLEQQAADGQRSLAALDRSLEELRLRQQLGQVSRQNVDEVEAQRTQVVSQLNTLDTTITTYKSQLQTLIGAEPTGEISLGALPVQGEDGWTAPDYEADLAAAKAASWTLRNAEKTLKDAKEDWNDAQS
;
A
#
# COMPACT_ATOMS: atom_id res chain seq x y z
N MET A 1 22.06 12.94 -19.14
CA MET A 1 22.21 11.49 -19.31
C MET A 1 21.66 10.66 -18.13
N ARG A 2 20.97 11.29 -17.16
CA ARG A 2 20.41 10.66 -15.94
C ARG A 2 19.11 9.84 -16.11
N ARG A 3 18.54 9.72 -17.32
CA ARG A 3 17.25 9.01 -17.55
C ARG A 3 17.38 7.51 -17.91
N THR A 4 18.57 6.96 -18.00
CA THR A 4 18.81 5.58 -18.46
C THR A 4 18.96 4.56 -17.33
N PHE A 5 19.19 4.98 -16.08
CA PHE A 5 19.40 4.05 -14.96
C PHE A 5 18.11 3.44 -14.42
N ALA A 6 17.00 4.20 -14.40
CA ALA A 6 15.68 3.65 -14.01
C ALA A 6 15.21 2.53 -14.96
N LEU A 7 15.72 2.49 -16.19
CA LEU A 7 15.38 1.46 -17.18
C LEU A 7 16.22 0.17 -17.03
N LEU A 8 17.41 0.25 -16.44
CA LEU A 8 18.26 -0.95 -16.24
C LEU A 8 17.79 -1.79 -15.03
N LEU A 9 17.31 -1.15 -13.98
CA LEU A 9 16.70 -1.87 -12.85
C LEU A 9 15.36 -2.53 -13.22
N ALA A 10 14.59 -1.90 -14.11
CA ALA A 10 13.36 -2.48 -14.66
C ALA A 10 13.61 -3.68 -15.59
N ALA A 11 14.75 -3.74 -16.26
CA ALA A 11 15.10 -4.86 -17.16
C ALA A 11 15.54 -6.12 -16.40
N VAL A 12 16.12 -5.99 -15.22
CA VAL A 12 16.47 -7.14 -14.35
C VAL A 12 15.22 -7.76 -13.74
N MET A 13 14.17 -6.98 -13.51
CA MET A 13 12.89 -7.48 -12.95
C MET A 13 12.03 -8.22 -13.98
N ALA A 14 12.24 -8.02 -15.29
CA ALA A 14 11.46 -8.67 -16.37
C ALA A 14 11.99 -10.06 -16.78
N ALA A 15 13.19 -10.46 -16.34
CA ALA A 15 13.81 -11.74 -16.71
C ALA A 15 13.61 -12.89 -15.71
N GLY A 16 12.88 -12.67 -14.61
CA GLY A 16 12.70 -13.61 -13.48
C GLY A 16 11.49 -14.54 -13.54
N THR A 17 10.87 -14.79 -14.69
CA THR A 17 9.82 -15.80 -14.79
C THR A 17 10.29 -17.01 -15.59
N LEU A 18 11.00 -17.94 -14.95
CA LEU A 18 11.13 -19.31 -15.44
C LEU A 18 11.06 -20.31 -14.28
N THR A 19 10.02 -21.06 -14.37
CA THR A 19 9.61 -22.26 -13.66
C THR A 19 10.69 -23.31 -13.42
N GLY A 20 10.65 -23.95 -12.23
CA GLY A 20 11.30 -25.25 -12.00
C GLY A 20 11.16 -25.72 -10.55
N PRO A 21 11.04 -27.02 -10.29
CA PRO A 21 10.24 -27.57 -9.21
C PRO A 21 10.97 -27.79 -7.88
N ALA A 22 10.15 -28.02 -6.86
CA ALA A 22 10.48 -28.38 -5.49
C ALA A 22 11.48 -29.54 -5.35
N MET A 23 12.39 -29.40 -4.39
CA MET A 23 12.93 -30.52 -3.60
C MET A 23 13.21 -30.04 -2.19
N ALA A 24 12.64 -30.78 -1.24
CA ALA A 24 12.85 -30.65 0.17
C ALA A 24 14.24 -31.16 0.58
N ALA A 25 14.89 -30.50 1.53
CA ALA A 25 15.84 -31.16 2.43
C ALA A 25 15.95 -30.35 3.74
N GLU A 26 15.52 -31.00 4.82
CA GLU A 26 15.85 -30.66 6.20
C GLU A 26 17.38 -30.67 6.42
N SER A 27 17.89 -29.73 7.19
CA SER A 27 18.94 -30.04 8.17
C SER A 27 18.99 -28.97 9.25
N GLN A 28 18.79 -29.42 10.49
CA GLN A 28 19.06 -28.72 11.74
C GLN A 28 20.56 -28.42 11.87
N GLN A 29 20.92 -27.27 12.38
CA GLN A 29 22.08 -27.17 13.27
C GLN A 29 21.95 -25.96 14.20
N GLU A 30 21.98 -26.26 15.49
CA GLU A 30 22.13 -25.32 16.61
C GLU A 30 23.51 -24.64 16.57
N GLY A 31 23.53 -23.35 16.96
CA GLY A 31 24.77 -22.62 17.25
C GLY A 31 24.48 -21.37 18.04
N THR A 32 24.78 -21.39 19.31
CA THR A 32 24.59 -20.41 20.38
C THR A 32 25.45 -19.16 20.25
N ALA A 33 24.86 -18.06 20.79
CA ALA A 33 25.46 -16.86 21.41
C ALA A 33 25.97 -15.74 20.51
N ASP A 34 25.50 -14.50 20.61
CA ASP A 34 25.82 -13.57 21.68
C ASP A 34 24.89 -12.36 21.69
N SER A 35 24.68 -11.81 22.88
CA SER A 35 23.73 -10.77 23.19
C SER A 35 24.24 -9.39 22.72
N ALA A 36 23.49 -8.76 21.84
CA ALA A 36 23.49 -7.29 21.72
C ALA A 36 22.03 -6.84 21.85
N SER A 37 21.74 -6.21 22.97
CA SER A 37 20.45 -5.67 23.35
C SER A 37 20.01 -4.57 22.38
N GLN A 38 19.25 -4.92 21.37
CA GLN A 38 18.34 -3.99 20.73
C GLN A 38 17.03 -4.07 21.50
N GLU A 39 16.64 -2.97 22.13
CA GLU A 39 15.29 -2.76 22.59
C GLU A 39 14.35 -2.84 21.37
N VAL A 40 13.90 -4.04 21.09
CA VAL A 40 12.75 -4.27 20.23
C VAL A 40 11.57 -3.69 21.01
N GLN A 41 11.05 -2.57 20.57
CA GLN A 41 9.71 -2.13 20.99
C GLN A 41 8.81 -3.31 20.71
N GLU A 42 8.33 -3.94 21.78
CA GLU A 42 7.30 -4.97 21.74
C GLU A 42 6.06 -4.33 21.09
N GLU A 43 5.91 -4.46 19.78
CA GLU A 43 4.64 -4.18 19.12
C GLU A 43 3.60 -4.99 19.87
N THR A 44 2.71 -4.31 20.57
CA THR A 44 1.59 -4.92 21.28
C THR A 44 0.75 -5.65 20.25
N LYS A 45 1.02 -6.93 20.06
CA LYS A 45 0.38 -7.77 19.07
C LYS A 45 -1.11 -7.83 19.42
N LEU A 46 -1.92 -7.08 18.68
CA LEU A 46 -3.36 -7.07 18.86
C LEU A 46 -3.91 -8.51 18.76
N PRO A 47 -4.93 -8.86 19.56
CA PRO A 47 -5.54 -10.18 19.46
C PRO A 47 -6.08 -10.37 18.03
N PRO A 48 -5.94 -11.59 17.46
CA PRO A 48 -6.45 -11.87 16.12
C PRO A 48 -7.97 -11.68 16.06
N ASP A 49 -8.45 -11.23 14.89
CA ASP A 49 -9.89 -11.10 14.66
C ASP A 49 -10.59 -12.44 14.80
N PRO A 50 -11.84 -12.47 15.31
CA PRO A 50 -12.70 -13.64 15.23
C PRO A 50 -12.88 -14.07 13.77
N GLU A 51 -13.07 -15.37 13.54
CA GLU A 51 -13.29 -15.92 12.20
C GLU A 51 -14.48 -15.21 11.50
N GLY A 52 -14.30 -14.81 10.25
CA GLY A 52 -15.32 -14.09 9.48
C GLY A 52 -15.53 -12.63 9.90
N THR A 53 -14.73 -12.10 10.83
CA THR A 53 -14.84 -10.71 11.28
C THR A 53 -13.60 -9.92 10.87
N VAL A 54 -13.77 -8.64 10.59
CA VAL A 54 -12.68 -7.67 10.38
C VAL A 54 -12.87 -6.55 11.39
N THR A 55 -11.86 -6.30 12.23
CA THR A 55 -11.88 -5.20 13.18
C THR A 55 -11.06 -4.01 12.67
N TRP A 56 -11.44 -2.81 13.11
CA TRP A 56 -10.68 -1.60 12.81
C TRP A 56 -9.21 -1.69 13.26
N ALA A 57 -8.99 -2.26 14.45
CA ALA A 57 -7.67 -2.35 15.05
C ALA A 57 -6.69 -3.21 14.23
N ASN A 58 -7.19 -4.29 13.61
CA ASN A 58 -6.37 -5.21 12.82
C ASN A 58 -6.37 -4.89 11.32
N LEU A 59 -7.15 -3.89 10.87
CA LEU A 59 -7.33 -3.60 9.45
C LEU A 59 -6.01 -3.24 8.75
N ASP A 60 -5.18 -2.39 9.36
CA ASP A 60 -3.87 -2.01 8.81
C ASP A 60 -2.97 -3.23 8.61
N SER A 61 -2.75 -4.00 9.66
CA SER A 61 -1.89 -5.19 9.59
C SER A 61 -2.41 -6.23 8.59
N ARG A 62 -3.73 -6.39 8.48
CA ARG A 62 -4.37 -7.30 7.51
C ARG A 62 -4.18 -6.83 6.07
N ILE A 63 -4.26 -5.53 5.80
CA ILE A 63 -4.00 -5.00 4.46
C ILE A 63 -2.53 -5.19 4.08
N ARG A 64 -1.60 -4.83 4.97
CA ARG A 64 -0.17 -4.96 4.72
C ARG A 64 0.27 -6.39 4.49
N SER A 65 -0.24 -7.33 5.29
CA SER A 65 0.16 -8.74 5.22
C SER A 65 -0.67 -9.57 4.25
N GLY A 66 -1.95 -9.24 4.06
CA GLY A 66 -2.90 -10.04 3.30
C GLY A 66 -3.05 -9.58 1.84
N SER A 67 -2.98 -8.28 1.57
CA SER A 67 -3.13 -7.76 0.20
C SER A 67 -2.04 -8.28 -0.71
N LEU A 68 -2.42 -8.88 -1.84
CA LEU A 68 -1.47 -9.35 -2.85
C LEU A 68 -0.59 -8.19 -3.36
N SER A 69 -1.20 -7.02 -3.61
CA SER A 69 -0.46 -5.85 -4.07
C SER A 69 0.52 -5.34 -3.00
N ALA A 70 0.11 -5.28 -1.72
CA ALA A 70 0.99 -4.86 -0.64
C ALA A 70 2.16 -5.85 -0.46
N ARG A 71 1.92 -7.15 -0.58
CA ARG A 71 2.97 -8.18 -0.52
C ARG A 71 3.97 -8.05 -1.66
N VAL A 72 3.52 -7.83 -2.89
CA VAL A 72 4.41 -7.59 -4.04
C VAL A 72 5.27 -6.35 -3.82
N LEU A 73 4.69 -5.26 -3.28
CA LEU A 73 5.45 -4.06 -2.94
C LEU A 73 6.47 -4.34 -1.83
N SER A 74 6.11 -5.10 -0.81
CA SER A 74 7.00 -5.48 0.30
C SER A 74 8.17 -6.36 -0.20
N GLU A 75 7.94 -7.31 -1.11
CA GLU A 75 9.00 -8.10 -1.73
C GLU A 75 9.95 -7.22 -2.56
N ASN A 76 9.43 -6.25 -3.31
CA ASN A 76 10.24 -5.30 -4.05
C ASN A 76 11.10 -4.44 -3.11
N ILE A 77 10.52 -3.95 -2.00
CA ILE A 77 11.24 -3.22 -0.96
C ILE A 77 12.38 -4.08 -0.41
N SER A 78 12.07 -5.30 0.01
CA SER A 78 13.09 -6.23 0.54
C SER A 78 14.19 -6.54 -0.48
N GLY A 79 13.85 -6.63 -1.77
CA GLY A 79 14.82 -6.81 -2.84
C GLY A 79 15.77 -5.62 -2.98
N ILE A 80 15.26 -4.40 -2.86
CA ILE A 80 16.07 -3.18 -2.95
C ILE A 80 16.93 -3.01 -1.68
N GLU A 81 16.35 -3.24 -0.50
CA GLU A 81 17.06 -3.15 0.78
C GLU A 81 18.13 -4.23 0.93
N GLY A 82 17.97 -5.37 0.24
CA GLY A 82 18.94 -6.47 0.23
C GLY A 82 20.08 -6.28 -0.76
N ILE A 83 20.19 -5.14 -1.48
CA ILE A 83 21.31 -4.89 -2.39
C ILE A 83 22.61 -4.72 -1.60
N ASP A 84 23.59 -5.56 -1.91
CA ASP A 84 24.95 -5.46 -1.38
C ASP A 84 25.78 -4.47 -2.21
N TYR A 85 25.79 -3.22 -1.77
CA TYR A 85 26.53 -2.16 -2.46
C TYR A 85 28.03 -2.33 -2.38
N ASP A 86 28.57 -2.97 -1.34
CA ASP A 86 30.01 -3.24 -1.22
C ASP A 86 30.45 -4.27 -2.26
N LEU A 87 29.67 -5.33 -2.43
CA LEU A 87 29.92 -6.32 -3.47
C LEU A 87 29.81 -5.70 -4.87
N MET A 88 28.80 -4.87 -5.11
CA MET A 88 28.61 -4.15 -6.37
C MET A 88 29.79 -3.21 -6.67
N TYR A 89 30.30 -2.50 -5.66
CA TYR A 89 31.47 -1.65 -5.78
C TYR A 89 32.73 -2.43 -6.16
N GLU A 90 32.98 -3.56 -5.52
CA GLU A 90 34.14 -4.43 -5.82
C GLU A 90 34.05 -5.03 -7.23
N ASP A 91 32.85 -5.39 -7.68
CA ASP A 91 32.61 -5.92 -9.04
C ASP A 91 32.86 -4.85 -10.11
N LEU A 92 32.32 -3.65 -9.93
CA LEU A 92 32.52 -2.53 -10.84
C LEU A 92 34.01 -2.17 -10.92
N ARG A 93 34.69 -2.12 -9.78
CA ARG A 93 36.12 -1.87 -9.73
C ARG A 93 36.93 -2.91 -10.50
N ARG A 94 36.59 -4.20 -10.39
CA ARG A 94 37.24 -5.26 -11.16
C ARG A 94 36.99 -5.09 -12.65
N GLN A 95 35.77 -4.85 -13.07
CA GLN A 95 35.40 -4.65 -14.47
C GLN A 95 36.13 -3.43 -15.08
N LEU A 96 36.21 -2.30 -14.36
CA LEU A 96 36.98 -1.13 -14.80
C LEU A 96 38.44 -1.46 -15.02
N ASN A 97 39.09 -2.20 -14.11
CA ASN A 97 40.46 -2.63 -14.26
C ASN A 97 40.65 -3.56 -15.45
N ASP A 98 39.74 -4.48 -15.69
CA ASP A 98 39.79 -5.43 -16.82
C ASP A 98 39.66 -4.71 -18.16
N ILE A 99 38.73 -3.74 -18.26
CA ILE A 99 38.55 -2.92 -19.47
C ILE A 99 39.83 -2.04 -19.69
N ALA A 100 40.35 -1.40 -18.65
CA ALA A 100 41.55 -0.59 -18.75
C ALA A 100 42.77 -1.41 -19.24
N ASN A 101 42.93 -2.63 -18.72
CA ASN A 101 43.99 -3.53 -19.18
C ASN A 101 43.78 -3.97 -20.65
N ALA A 102 42.55 -4.23 -21.05
CA ALA A 102 42.24 -4.60 -22.44
C ALA A 102 42.47 -3.42 -23.40
N GLN A 103 42.08 -2.20 -23.03
CA GLN A 103 42.38 -0.99 -23.80
C GLN A 103 43.88 -0.80 -23.99
N TRP A 104 44.66 -0.89 -22.89
CA TRP A 104 46.14 -0.77 -22.99
C TRP A 104 46.70 -1.80 -23.95
N TYR A 105 46.26 -3.06 -23.90
CA TYR A 105 46.74 -4.11 -24.80
C TYR A 105 46.43 -3.80 -26.27
N ILE A 106 45.19 -3.38 -26.58
CA ILE A 106 44.75 -3.04 -27.94
C ILE A 106 45.53 -1.83 -28.48
N THR A 107 45.70 -0.79 -27.66
CA THR A 107 46.46 0.40 -28.03
C THR A 107 47.93 0.06 -28.36
N VAL A 108 48.56 -0.79 -27.54
CA VAL A 108 49.93 -1.27 -27.79
C VAL A 108 50.06 -2.07 -29.08
N MET A 109 49.00 -2.82 -29.44
CA MET A 109 48.96 -3.60 -30.67
C MET A 109 48.53 -2.77 -31.92
N GLY A 110 48.26 -1.46 -31.74
CA GLY A 110 47.85 -0.56 -32.83
C GLY A 110 46.41 -0.76 -33.31
N GLY A 111 45.55 -1.35 -32.47
CA GLY A 111 44.10 -1.53 -32.72
C GLY A 111 43.29 -0.30 -32.33
N ASP A 112 42.00 -0.32 -32.71
CA ASP A 112 40.99 0.66 -32.32
C ASP A 112 40.35 0.24 -31.00
N ASP A 113 40.46 1.03 -29.95
CA ASP A 113 39.94 0.80 -28.60
C ASP A 113 38.70 1.65 -28.28
N SER A 114 38.18 2.38 -29.27
CA SER A 114 37.07 3.34 -29.07
C SER A 114 35.85 2.74 -28.42
N ALA A 115 35.47 1.48 -28.77
CA ALA A 115 34.37 0.78 -28.18
C ALA A 115 34.58 0.48 -26.68
N LEU A 116 35.81 0.12 -26.31
CA LEU A 116 36.15 -0.12 -24.90
C LEU A 116 36.29 1.18 -24.13
N ALA A 117 36.70 2.29 -24.74
CA ALA A 117 36.72 3.60 -24.12
C ALA A 117 35.30 4.05 -23.71
N ASN A 118 34.35 3.94 -24.63
CA ASN A 118 32.94 4.24 -24.32
C ASN A 118 32.38 3.35 -23.21
N ALA A 119 32.72 2.06 -23.20
CA ALA A 119 32.29 1.13 -22.15
C ALA A 119 32.94 1.48 -20.80
N TYR A 120 34.20 1.86 -20.80
CA TYR A 120 34.94 2.30 -19.61
C TYR A 120 34.28 3.56 -19.01
N ASP A 121 34.03 4.58 -19.85
CA ASP A 121 33.44 5.85 -19.40
C ASP A 121 32.04 5.62 -18.79
N SER A 122 31.20 4.83 -19.45
CA SER A 122 29.87 4.49 -18.91
C SER A 122 29.93 3.72 -17.59
N LEU A 123 30.87 2.78 -17.47
CA LEU A 123 31.04 2.01 -16.24
C LEU A 123 31.66 2.84 -15.12
N ARG A 124 32.50 3.78 -15.46
CA ARG A 124 33.12 4.72 -14.53
C ARG A 124 32.06 5.68 -13.95
N ASP A 125 31.15 6.21 -14.78
CA ASP A 125 30.05 7.04 -14.31
C ASP A 125 29.25 6.28 -13.26
N THR A 126 28.90 5.00 -13.54
CA THR A 126 28.17 4.14 -12.58
C THR A 126 28.97 3.90 -11.29
N PHE A 127 30.28 3.71 -11.41
CA PHE A 127 31.14 3.51 -10.25
C PHE A 127 31.24 4.77 -9.39
N ASP A 128 31.35 5.94 -10.02
CA ASP A 128 31.41 7.23 -9.33
C ASP A 128 30.05 7.51 -8.63
N ASP A 129 28.89 7.28 -9.29
CA ASP A 129 27.56 7.40 -8.70
C ASP A 129 27.40 6.48 -7.47
N LEU A 130 27.88 5.23 -7.56
CA LEU A 130 27.85 4.29 -6.43
C LEU A 130 28.73 4.74 -5.29
N LYS A 131 29.93 5.24 -5.58
CA LYS A 131 30.90 5.74 -4.61
C LYS A 131 30.44 7.01 -3.91
N GLU A 132 29.72 7.89 -4.62
CA GLU A 132 29.15 9.13 -4.09
C GLU A 132 27.86 8.89 -3.31
N GLY A 133 27.30 7.68 -3.38
CA GLY A 133 26.08 7.29 -2.68
C GLY A 133 24.79 7.68 -3.41
N GLU A 134 24.87 8.11 -4.66
CA GLU A 134 23.68 8.48 -5.45
C GLU A 134 22.79 7.27 -5.70
N VAL A 135 23.36 6.11 -6.04
CA VAL A 135 22.59 4.86 -6.24
C VAL A 135 21.85 4.45 -4.97
N GLN A 136 22.49 4.55 -3.81
CA GLN A 136 21.88 4.27 -2.51
C GLN A 136 20.74 5.24 -2.21
N ALA A 137 20.95 6.54 -2.49
CA ALA A 137 19.93 7.56 -2.28
C ALA A 137 18.72 7.37 -3.20
N ASP A 138 18.93 7.04 -4.47
CA ASP A 138 17.86 6.75 -5.43
C ASP A 138 17.06 5.52 -5.01
N ASN A 139 17.71 4.46 -4.58
CA ASN A 139 17.05 3.26 -4.09
C ASN A 139 16.28 3.52 -2.79
N ALA A 140 16.80 4.32 -1.86
CA ALA A 140 16.06 4.74 -0.67
C ALA A 140 14.81 5.54 -1.01
N ASP A 141 14.86 6.40 -2.02
CA ASP A 141 13.70 7.14 -2.51
C ASP A 141 12.64 6.21 -3.13
N VAL A 142 13.07 5.19 -3.88
CA VAL A 142 12.14 4.16 -4.41
C VAL A 142 11.48 3.38 -3.28
N VAL A 143 12.23 2.92 -2.28
CA VAL A 143 11.68 2.23 -1.09
C VAL A 143 10.66 3.11 -0.39
N TRP A 144 10.96 4.40 -0.22
CA TRP A 144 10.06 5.34 0.41
C TRP A 144 8.76 5.54 -0.39
N GLN A 145 8.85 5.61 -1.73
CA GLN A 145 7.68 5.68 -2.62
C GLN A 145 6.81 4.42 -2.52
N LEU A 146 7.42 3.24 -2.50
CA LEU A 146 6.71 1.97 -2.37
C LEU A 146 5.98 1.88 -1.02
N ASN A 147 6.63 2.26 0.08
CA ASN A 147 6.00 2.33 1.40
C ASN A 147 4.82 3.31 1.42
N SER A 148 4.98 4.50 0.83
CA SER A 148 3.89 5.48 0.70
C SER A 148 2.70 4.92 -0.08
N THR A 149 2.93 4.08 -1.09
CA THR A 149 1.87 3.40 -1.84
C THR A 149 1.11 2.40 -0.96
N VAL A 150 1.82 1.64 -0.12
CA VAL A 150 1.18 0.74 0.85
C VAL A 150 0.34 1.53 1.85
N ASP A 151 0.84 2.66 2.36
CA ASP A 151 0.10 3.53 3.27
C ASP A 151 -1.18 4.09 2.64
N GLN A 152 -1.14 4.45 1.36
CA GLN A 152 -2.34 4.85 0.61
C GLN A 152 -3.36 3.72 0.48
N MET A 153 -2.91 2.47 0.29
CA MET A 153 -3.81 1.31 0.28
C MET A 153 -4.47 1.10 1.64
N VAL A 154 -3.74 1.27 2.73
CA VAL A 154 -4.29 1.22 4.10
C VAL A 154 -5.32 2.32 4.30
N ALA A 155 -5.02 3.55 3.93
CA ALA A 155 -5.95 4.69 4.04
C ALA A 155 -7.23 4.47 3.22
N ALA A 156 -7.11 3.90 2.01
CA ALA A 156 -8.27 3.52 1.19
C ALA A 156 -9.12 2.43 1.88
N GLY A 157 -8.48 1.43 2.48
CA GLY A 157 -9.16 0.38 3.24
C GLY A 157 -9.87 0.92 4.48
N GLN A 158 -9.26 1.84 5.20
CA GLN A 158 -9.86 2.53 6.34
C GLN A 158 -11.10 3.34 5.93
N THR A 159 -11.00 4.07 4.81
CA THR A 159 -12.12 4.84 4.25
C THR A 159 -13.27 3.92 3.86
N LEU A 160 -12.95 2.80 3.21
CA LEU A 160 -13.93 1.79 2.82
C LEU A 160 -14.62 1.17 4.04
N TYR A 161 -13.87 0.87 5.11
CA TYR A 161 -14.39 0.34 6.36
C TYR A 161 -15.37 1.29 7.03
N ILE A 162 -15.00 2.58 7.17
CA ILE A 162 -15.89 3.61 7.74
C ILE A 162 -17.18 3.74 6.92
N THR A 163 -17.04 3.75 5.59
CA THR A 163 -18.18 3.82 4.68
C THR A 163 -19.12 2.63 4.87
N LEU A 164 -18.56 1.41 4.97
CA LEU A 164 -19.32 0.20 5.20
C LEU A 164 -20.10 0.22 6.53
N VAL A 165 -19.45 0.64 7.61
CA VAL A 165 -20.14 0.79 8.91
C VAL A 165 -21.30 1.78 8.81
N GLY A 166 -21.10 2.90 8.11
CA GLY A 166 -22.18 3.88 7.85
C GLY A 166 -23.34 3.29 7.03
N LEU A 167 -23.04 2.51 5.99
CA LEU A 167 -24.05 1.85 5.17
C LEU A 167 -24.82 0.77 5.96
N GLU A 168 -24.16 -0.01 6.80
CA GLU A 168 -24.83 -0.97 7.68
C GLU A 168 -25.76 -0.29 8.69
N GLN A 169 -25.36 0.85 9.24
CA GLN A 169 -26.23 1.65 10.10
C GLN A 169 -27.44 2.18 9.33
N GLN A 170 -27.23 2.68 8.11
CA GLN A 170 -28.32 3.14 7.25
C GLN A 170 -29.29 2.00 6.89
N ALA A 171 -28.77 0.80 6.65
CA ALA A 171 -29.62 -0.38 6.43
C ALA A 171 -30.46 -0.73 7.67
N ALA A 172 -29.86 -0.67 8.86
CA ALA A 172 -30.58 -0.90 10.11
C ALA A 172 -31.68 0.15 10.35
N ASP A 173 -31.43 1.41 10.04
CA ASP A 173 -32.42 2.49 10.14
C ASP A 173 -33.55 2.31 9.11
N GLY A 174 -33.21 1.91 7.89
CA GLY A 174 -34.21 1.53 6.86
C GLY A 174 -35.10 0.36 7.30
N GLN A 175 -34.52 -0.66 7.92
CA GLN A 175 -35.30 -1.78 8.47
C GLN A 175 -36.24 -1.35 9.61
N ARG A 176 -35.80 -0.45 10.49
CA ARG A 176 -36.66 0.13 11.55
C ARG A 176 -37.79 0.93 10.93
N SER A 177 -37.51 1.72 9.88
CA SER A 177 -38.54 2.47 9.14
C SER A 177 -39.54 1.54 8.46
N LEU A 178 -39.07 0.46 7.83
CA LEU A 178 -39.94 -0.56 7.23
C LEU A 178 -40.87 -1.20 8.26
N ALA A 179 -40.37 -1.58 9.43
CA ALA A 179 -41.15 -2.14 10.52
C ALA A 179 -42.18 -1.14 11.09
N ALA A 180 -41.89 0.17 11.06
CA ALA A 180 -42.85 1.20 11.44
C ALA A 180 -43.96 1.35 10.40
N LEU A 181 -43.62 1.32 9.10
CA LEU A 181 -44.60 1.35 8.02
C LEU A 181 -45.51 0.11 8.01
N ASP A 182 -44.98 -1.08 8.30
CA ASP A 182 -45.75 -2.31 8.40
C ASP A 182 -46.80 -2.21 9.52
N ARG A 183 -46.43 -1.71 10.69
CA ARG A 183 -47.40 -1.46 11.80
C ARG A 183 -48.44 -0.42 11.44
N SER A 184 -48.03 0.67 10.76
CA SER A 184 -48.97 1.69 10.29
C SER A 184 -49.97 1.13 9.26
N LEU A 185 -49.51 0.26 8.36
CA LEU A 185 -50.34 -0.40 7.38
C LEU A 185 -51.38 -1.33 8.03
N GLU A 186 -51.01 -2.11 9.03
CA GLU A 186 -51.93 -2.95 9.79
C GLU A 186 -53.02 -2.11 10.44
N GLU A 187 -52.69 -1.01 11.08
CA GLU A 187 -53.64 -0.08 11.71
C GLU A 187 -54.55 0.57 10.67
N LEU A 188 -54.01 1.08 9.55
CA LEU A 188 -54.77 1.73 8.49
C LEU A 188 -55.73 0.75 7.82
N ARG A 189 -55.36 -0.48 7.58
CA ARG A 189 -56.22 -1.53 7.02
C ARG A 189 -57.40 -1.87 7.95
N LEU A 190 -57.16 -1.95 9.26
CA LEU A 190 -58.21 -2.14 10.24
C LEU A 190 -59.20 -0.95 10.26
N ARG A 191 -58.68 0.29 10.27
CA ARG A 191 -59.49 1.51 10.20
C ARG A 191 -60.26 1.61 8.88
N GLN A 192 -59.73 1.14 7.76
CA GLN A 192 -60.41 1.08 6.48
C GLN A 192 -61.58 0.11 6.52
N GLN A 193 -61.38 -1.07 7.12
CA GLN A 193 -62.48 -2.05 7.30
C GLN A 193 -63.64 -1.50 8.15
N LEU A 194 -63.29 -0.61 9.09
CA LEU A 194 -64.29 0.10 9.93
C LEU A 194 -64.86 1.35 9.23
N GLY A 195 -64.47 1.63 7.98
CA GLY A 195 -64.96 2.80 7.23
C GLY A 195 -64.41 4.14 7.71
N GLN A 196 -63.35 4.14 8.54
CA GLN A 196 -62.79 5.36 9.16
C GLN A 196 -61.74 6.07 8.30
N VAL A 197 -61.10 5.37 7.36
CA VAL A 197 -60.10 5.93 6.43
C VAL A 197 -60.34 5.48 5.00
N SER A 198 -59.90 6.26 4.03
CA SER A 198 -60.05 5.96 2.62
C SER A 198 -59.02 4.90 2.17
N ARG A 199 -59.33 4.19 1.09
CA ARG A 199 -58.39 3.28 0.45
C ARG A 199 -57.11 4.00 0.00
N GLN A 200 -57.24 5.23 -0.45
CA GLN A 200 -56.10 6.04 -0.89
C GLN A 200 -55.02 6.17 0.20
N ASN A 201 -55.43 6.35 1.47
CA ASN A 201 -54.48 6.46 2.59
C ASN A 201 -53.67 5.17 2.78
N VAL A 202 -54.25 4.02 2.56
CA VAL A 202 -53.59 2.72 2.62
C VAL A 202 -52.63 2.59 1.43
N ASP A 203 -53.08 2.90 0.21
CA ASP A 203 -52.30 2.80 -1.01
C ASP A 203 -51.06 3.73 -0.94
N GLU A 204 -51.16 4.92 -0.33
CA GLU A 204 -50.03 5.84 -0.11
C GLU A 204 -48.93 5.24 0.80
N VAL A 205 -49.32 4.62 1.90
CA VAL A 205 -48.34 3.99 2.81
C VAL A 205 -47.78 2.70 2.21
N GLU A 206 -48.54 1.95 1.43
CA GLU A 206 -48.03 0.81 0.66
C GLU A 206 -47.02 1.23 -0.38
N ALA A 207 -47.20 2.36 -1.04
CA ALA A 207 -46.21 2.93 -1.97
C ALA A 207 -44.91 3.34 -1.25
N GLN A 208 -45.04 3.99 -0.09
CA GLN A 208 -43.88 4.35 0.74
C GLN A 208 -43.13 3.09 1.20
N ARG A 209 -43.83 2.06 1.66
CA ARG A 209 -43.24 0.79 2.04
C ARG A 209 -42.46 0.15 0.89
N THR A 210 -43.06 0.13 -0.30
CA THR A 210 -42.41 -0.41 -1.51
C THR A 210 -41.12 0.36 -1.86
N GLN A 211 -41.16 1.67 -1.71
CA GLN A 211 -39.98 2.52 -1.92
C GLN A 211 -38.85 2.18 -0.92
N VAL A 212 -39.15 2.03 0.37
CA VAL A 212 -38.16 1.66 1.40
C VAL A 212 -37.60 0.27 1.13
N VAL A 213 -38.40 -0.71 0.74
CA VAL A 213 -37.91 -2.05 0.35
C VAL A 213 -36.97 -1.98 -0.83
N SER A 214 -37.28 -1.18 -1.86
CA SER A 214 -36.40 -1.00 -3.02
C SER A 214 -35.07 -0.34 -2.63
N GLN A 215 -35.10 0.65 -1.75
CA GLN A 215 -33.89 1.30 -1.23
C GLN A 215 -33.03 0.33 -0.43
N LEU A 216 -33.65 -0.50 0.43
CA LEU A 216 -32.92 -1.52 1.21
C LEU A 216 -32.25 -2.56 0.32
N ASN A 217 -32.90 -3.02 -0.75
CA ASN A 217 -32.33 -3.97 -1.70
C ASN A 217 -31.10 -3.37 -2.44
N THR A 218 -31.21 -2.09 -2.82
CA THR A 218 -30.08 -1.38 -3.45
C THR A 218 -28.92 -1.24 -2.46
N LEU A 219 -29.22 -0.89 -1.22
CA LEU A 219 -28.25 -0.72 -0.15
C LEU A 219 -27.54 -2.04 0.18
N ASP A 220 -28.28 -3.14 0.28
CA ASP A 220 -27.75 -4.49 0.52
C ASP A 220 -26.76 -4.91 -0.58
N THR A 221 -27.13 -4.68 -1.86
CA THR A 221 -26.21 -4.92 -2.99
C THR A 221 -24.95 -4.08 -2.89
N THR A 222 -25.06 -2.81 -2.49
CA THR A 222 -23.90 -1.91 -2.31
C THR A 222 -23.01 -2.38 -1.19
N ILE A 223 -23.59 -2.76 -0.03
CA ILE A 223 -22.87 -3.31 1.12
C ILE A 223 -22.11 -4.57 0.72
N THR A 224 -22.75 -5.50 0.05
CA THR A 224 -22.13 -6.75 -0.42
C THR A 224 -20.96 -6.47 -1.36
N THR A 225 -21.12 -5.53 -2.28
CA THR A 225 -20.06 -5.13 -3.21
C THR A 225 -18.87 -4.54 -2.46
N TYR A 226 -19.10 -3.63 -1.52
CA TYR A 226 -18.02 -3.00 -0.75
C TYR A 226 -17.36 -4.00 0.22
N LYS A 227 -18.11 -4.93 0.80
CA LYS A 227 -17.54 -6.04 1.57
C LYS A 227 -16.60 -6.90 0.73
N SER A 228 -17.00 -7.23 -0.50
CA SER A 228 -16.12 -7.97 -1.44
C SER A 228 -14.87 -7.20 -1.79
N GLN A 229 -14.96 -5.87 -1.97
CA GLN A 229 -13.79 -5.02 -2.20
C GLN A 229 -12.85 -5.01 -0.99
N LEU A 230 -13.39 -4.89 0.23
CA LEU A 230 -12.61 -4.94 1.45
C LEU A 230 -11.92 -6.30 1.62
N GLN A 231 -12.63 -7.41 1.34
CA GLN A 231 -12.06 -8.76 1.34
C GLN A 231 -10.90 -8.89 0.36
N THR A 232 -11.05 -8.39 -0.86
CA THR A 232 -9.96 -8.37 -1.85
C THR A 232 -8.76 -7.57 -1.33
N LEU A 233 -9.00 -6.43 -0.69
CA LEU A 233 -7.95 -5.57 -0.16
C LEU A 233 -7.17 -6.23 0.99
N ILE A 234 -7.83 -7.04 1.83
CA ILE A 234 -7.18 -7.81 2.90
C ILE A 234 -6.69 -9.20 2.46
N GLY A 235 -6.80 -9.53 1.16
CA GLY A 235 -6.37 -10.81 0.61
C GLY A 235 -7.27 -11.99 0.97
N ALA A 236 -8.54 -11.74 1.32
CA ALA A 236 -9.53 -12.76 1.56
C ALA A 236 -10.38 -13.04 0.30
N GLU A 237 -11.08 -14.18 0.29
CA GLU A 237 -12.01 -14.51 -0.79
C GLU A 237 -13.18 -13.51 -0.84
N PRO A 238 -13.50 -12.90 -2.01
CA PRO A 238 -14.49 -11.83 -2.13
C PRO A 238 -15.94 -12.37 -2.14
N THR A 239 -16.35 -12.96 -1.04
CA THR A 239 -17.71 -13.54 -0.87
C THR A 239 -18.78 -12.48 -0.59
N GLY A 240 -18.39 -11.31 -0.09
CA GLY A 240 -19.29 -10.30 0.44
C GLY A 240 -19.87 -10.62 1.82
N GLU A 241 -19.47 -11.75 2.41
CA GLU A 241 -20.01 -12.26 3.69
C GLU A 241 -18.98 -12.08 4.82
N ILE A 242 -18.73 -10.83 5.22
CA ILE A 242 -17.91 -10.52 6.39
C ILE A 242 -18.69 -9.68 7.39
N SER A 243 -18.34 -9.83 8.65
CA SER A 243 -18.81 -8.98 9.74
C SER A 243 -17.78 -7.90 10.04
N LEU A 244 -18.25 -6.70 10.33
CA LEU A 244 -17.39 -5.58 10.72
C LEU A 244 -17.42 -5.41 12.24
N GLY A 245 -16.26 -5.20 12.85
CA GLY A 245 -16.18 -4.77 14.25
C GLY A 245 -16.65 -3.32 14.40
N ALA A 246 -16.94 -2.92 15.63
CA ALA A 246 -17.28 -1.54 15.93
C ALA A 246 -16.09 -0.61 15.69
N LEU A 247 -16.39 0.60 15.23
CA LEU A 247 -15.38 1.67 15.21
C LEU A 247 -14.99 2.06 16.65
N PRO A 248 -13.72 2.40 16.90
CA PRO A 248 -13.30 2.88 18.21
C PRO A 248 -14.06 4.17 18.54
N VAL A 249 -14.66 4.20 19.71
CA VAL A 249 -15.31 5.39 20.24
C VAL A 249 -14.30 6.07 21.17
N GLN A 250 -13.90 7.27 20.81
CA GLN A 250 -13.06 8.08 21.68
C GLN A 250 -13.95 8.68 22.77
N GLY A 251 -13.69 8.32 24.02
CA GLY A 251 -14.36 8.94 25.18
C GLY A 251 -13.95 10.41 25.33
N GLU A 252 -14.75 11.19 26.05
CA GLU A 252 -14.44 12.60 26.32
C GLU A 252 -13.06 12.79 27.00
N ASP A 253 -12.64 11.82 27.80
CA ASP A 253 -11.34 11.83 28.51
C ASP A 253 -10.13 11.50 27.61
N GLY A 254 -10.37 10.99 26.40
CA GLY A 254 -9.33 10.60 25.43
C GLY A 254 -9.07 11.64 24.32
N TRP A 255 -9.81 12.76 24.35
CA TRP A 255 -9.61 13.79 23.33
C TRP A 255 -8.45 14.71 23.72
N THR A 256 -7.37 14.63 22.97
CA THR A 256 -6.26 15.59 23.06
C THR A 256 -6.38 16.58 21.92
N ALA A 257 -6.28 17.86 22.21
CA ALA A 257 -6.28 18.88 21.16
C ALA A 257 -5.11 18.62 20.19
N PRO A 258 -5.34 18.65 18.84
CA PRO A 258 -4.26 18.48 17.88
C PRO A 258 -3.20 19.56 18.08
N ASP A 259 -1.92 19.16 18.10
CA ASP A 259 -0.80 20.09 18.03
C ASP A 259 -0.49 20.34 16.55
N TYR A 260 -1.03 21.46 16.02
CA TYR A 260 -0.89 21.80 14.61
C TYR A 260 0.56 21.84 14.14
N GLU A 261 1.48 22.40 14.93
CA GLU A 261 2.89 22.54 14.53
C GLU A 261 3.59 21.16 14.53
N ALA A 262 3.35 20.34 15.54
CA ALA A 262 3.89 18.99 15.60
C ALA A 262 3.32 18.10 14.48
N ASP A 263 2.01 18.15 14.28
CA ASP A 263 1.31 17.38 13.24
C ASP A 263 1.74 17.81 11.83
N LEU A 264 1.91 19.13 11.61
CA LEU A 264 2.40 19.67 10.34
C LEU A 264 3.85 19.25 10.07
N ALA A 265 4.70 19.26 11.08
CA ALA A 265 6.08 18.81 10.96
C ALA A 265 6.15 17.32 10.63
N ALA A 266 5.36 16.49 11.31
CA ALA A 266 5.25 15.06 11.05
C ALA A 266 4.71 14.77 9.63
N ALA A 267 3.66 15.50 9.20
CA ALA A 267 3.09 15.36 7.87
C ALA A 267 4.08 15.75 6.76
N LYS A 268 4.87 16.82 6.96
CA LYS A 268 5.93 17.20 6.01
C LYS A 268 7.03 16.15 5.93
N ALA A 269 7.47 15.63 7.08
CA ALA A 269 8.49 14.59 7.13
C ALA A 269 8.03 13.27 6.47
N ALA A 270 6.73 12.96 6.58
CA ALA A 270 6.13 11.76 5.98
C ALA A 270 5.70 11.97 4.51
N SER A 271 5.75 13.17 3.95
CA SER A 271 5.26 13.46 2.60
C SER A 271 6.26 13.11 1.51
N TRP A 272 6.04 11.99 0.80
CA TRP A 272 6.83 11.63 -0.37
C TRP A 272 6.80 12.71 -1.47
N THR A 273 5.63 13.30 -1.71
CA THR A 273 5.45 14.36 -2.72
C THR A 273 6.35 15.56 -2.43
N LEU A 274 6.44 15.98 -1.17
CA LEU A 274 7.29 17.10 -0.77
C LEU A 274 8.78 16.74 -0.95
N ARG A 275 9.19 15.58 -0.46
CA ARG A 275 10.56 15.08 -0.60
C ARG A 275 10.99 14.97 -2.06
N ASN A 276 10.13 14.42 -2.93
CA ASN A 276 10.41 14.31 -4.36
C ASN A 276 10.52 15.68 -5.04
N ALA A 277 9.68 16.65 -4.64
CA ALA A 277 9.76 18.01 -5.14
C ALA A 277 11.06 18.72 -4.68
N GLU A 278 11.49 18.51 -3.44
CA GLU A 278 12.74 19.04 -2.91
C GLU A 278 13.97 18.45 -3.64
N LYS A 279 13.95 17.14 -3.90
CA LYS A 279 15.00 16.47 -4.72
C LYS A 279 15.04 17.05 -6.13
N THR A 280 13.90 17.15 -6.81
CA THR A 280 13.82 17.72 -8.16
C THR A 280 14.34 19.15 -8.21
N LEU A 281 14.04 19.96 -7.18
CA LEU A 281 14.55 21.34 -7.06
C LEU A 281 16.06 21.36 -6.84
N LYS A 282 16.58 20.45 -6.03
CA LYS A 282 18.03 20.31 -5.80
C LYS A 282 18.77 19.96 -7.09
N ASP A 283 18.29 18.92 -7.79
CA ASP A 283 18.88 18.46 -9.06
C ASP A 283 18.87 19.58 -10.11
N ALA A 284 17.75 20.30 -10.25
CA ALA A 284 17.66 21.44 -11.17
C ALA A 284 18.61 22.59 -10.84
N LYS A 285 18.89 22.82 -9.55
CA LYS A 285 19.89 23.83 -9.12
C LYS A 285 21.32 23.37 -9.42
N GLU A 286 21.63 22.10 -9.26
CA GLU A 286 22.92 21.53 -9.61
C GLU A 286 23.17 21.62 -11.10
N ASP A 287 22.20 21.16 -11.93
CA ASP A 287 22.25 21.27 -13.39
C ASP A 287 22.45 22.73 -13.86
N TRP A 288 21.80 23.70 -13.19
CA TRP A 288 21.96 25.11 -13.53
C TRP A 288 23.34 25.66 -13.18
N ASN A 289 23.92 25.25 -12.04
CA ASN A 289 25.26 25.66 -11.63
C ASN A 289 26.32 25.08 -12.60
N ASP A 290 26.15 23.80 -12.97
CA ASP A 290 27.07 23.12 -13.91
C ASP A 290 27.04 23.76 -15.31
N ALA A 291 25.87 24.25 -15.73
CA ALA A 291 25.73 24.96 -17.00
C ALA A 291 26.36 26.35 -17.01
N GLN A 292 26.72 26.92 -15.83
CA GLN A 292 27.39 28.22 -15.70
C GLN A 292 28.89 28.12 -15.53
N SER A 293 29.40 26.95 -15.19
CA SER A 293 30.85 26.70 -15.00
C SER A 293 31.54 26.31 -16.33
#